data_b6f474cc8a6a730165912667b277b42e
#
_entry.id   b6f474cc8a6a730165912667b277b42e
#
_cell.length_a   1.000
_cell.length_b   1.000
_cell.length_c   1.000
_cell.angle_alpha   90.00
_cell.angle_beta   90.00
_cell.angle_gamma   90.00
#
_symmetry.space_group_name_H-M   'P 1'
#
loop_
_entity.id
_entity.type
_entity.pdbx_description
1 polymer ?
#
loop_
_entity_poly.entity_id
_entity_poly.type
_entity_poly.pdbx_seq_one_letter_code
_entity_poly.pdbx_strand_id
1 'polypeptide(L)'
;MLNLKPLSVKTGIKQKVITEIRDLAVRHGINKVVLFGSRARGDFHDRSDIDLAVSGGDAGRFRLAVEEETSTLLKFDVVEIEKNASCELLAEIEKDGLVLYEKV
;
A
#
# COMPACT_ATOMS: atom_id res chain seq x y z
N MET A 1 -19.16 21.35 3.62
CA MET A 1 -18.97 20.05 2.90
C MET A 1 -17.51 19.70 2.84
N LEU A 2 -17.20 18.47 3.15
CA LEU A 2 -15.84 17.99 3.07
C LEU A 2 -15.45 17.76 1.62
N ASN A 3 -14.32 18.33 1.21
CA ASN A 3 -13.80 18.14 -0.12
C ASN A 3 -12.77 17.01 -0.08
N LEU A 4 -13.27 15.78 -0.14
CA LEU A 4 -12.41 14.60 -0.05
C LEU A 4 -11.87 14.23 -1.42
N LYS A 5 -10.56 14.29 -1.56
CA LYS A 5 -9.92 13.83 -2.78
C LYS A 5 -9.88 12.31 -2.82
N PRO A 6 -10.13 11.68 -3.98
CA PRO A 6 -9.97 10.23 -4.11
C PRO A 6 -8.54 9.81 -3.80
N LEU A 7 -8.37 8.57 -3.35
CA LEU A 7 -7.05 8.01 -3.07
C LEU A 7 -6.11 8.13 -4.28
N SER A 8 -6.63 7.93 -5.50
CA SER A 8 -5.82 8.04 -6.70
C SER A 8 -5.21 9.43 -6.86
N VAL A 9 -5.96 10.47 -6.53
CA VAL A 9 -5.47 11.86 -6.62
C VAL A 9 -4.48 12.15 -5.50
N LYS A 10 -4.81 11.75 -4.27
CA LYS A 10 -3.95 12.00 -3.10
C LYS A 10 -2.60 11.31 -3.21
N THR A 11 -2.57 10.12 -3.78
CA THR A 11 -1.39 9.26 -3.79
C THR A 11 -0.66 9.22 -5.12
N GLY A 12 -1.29 9.73 -6.17
CA GLY A 12 -0.75 9.62 -7.52
C GLY A 12 -0.75 8.20 -8.07
N ILE A 13 -1.42 7.27 -7.40
CA ILE A 13 -1.56 5.89 -7.85
C ILE A 13 -2.90 5.77 -8.56
N LYS A 14 -2.88 5.28 -9.80
CA LYS A 14 -4.12 5.13 -10.56
C LYS A 14 -5.11 4.23 -9.84
N GLN A 15 -6.39 4.55 -9.93
CA GLN A 15 -7.44 3.77 -9.28
C GLN A 15 -7.40 2.30 -9.69
N LYS A 16 -7.09 2.03 -10.95
CA LYS A 16 -6.95 0.66 -11.44
C LYS A 16 -5.90 -0.12 -10.64
N VAL A 17 -4.77 0.52 -10.34
CA VAL A 17 -3.69 -0.12 -9.57
C VAL A 17 -4.12 -0.34 -8.13
N ILE A 18 -4.80 0.62 -7.52
CA ILE A 18 -5.33 0.48 -6.17
C ILE A 18 -6.29 -0.72 -6.09
N THR A 19 -7.17 -0.85 -7.07
CA THR A 19 -8.10 -1.97 -7.16
C THR A 19 -7.35 -3.30 -7.30
N GLU A 20 -6.32 -3.32 -8.15
CA GLU A 20 -5.50 -4.51 -8.33
C GLU A 20 -4.80 -4.92 -7.04
N ILE A 21 -4.28 -3.96 -6.28
CA ILE A 21 -3.67 -4.23 -4.98
C ILE A 21 -4.68 -4.87 -4.02
N ARG A 22 -5.89 -4.33 -3.97
CA ARG A 22 -6.97 -4.87 -3.12
C ARG A 22 -7.35 -6.29 -3.51
N ASP A 23 -7.49 -6.54 -4.81
CA ASP A 23 -7.84 -7.87 -5.32
C ASP A 23 -6.77 -8.89 -4.97
N LEU A 24 -5.50 -8.52 -5.09
CA LEU A 24 -4.39 -9.38 -4.74
C LEU A 24 -4.32 -9.63 -3.24
N ALA A 25 -4.65 -8.63 -2.42
CA ALA A 25 -4.71 -8.80 -0.98
C ALA A 25 -5.75 -9.84 -0.59
N VAL A 26 -6.93 -9.78 -1.21
CA VAL A 26 -7.98 -10.78 -0.98
C VAL A 26 -7.49 -12.17 -1.40
N ARG A 27 -6.89 -12.27 -2.58
CA ARG A 27 -6.43 -13.56 -3.12
C ARG A 27 -5.40 -14.24 -2.23
N HIS A 28 -4.51 -13.46 -1.62
CA HIS A 28 -3.44 -14.01 -0.79
C HIS A 28 -3.74 -13.97 0.71
N GLY A 29 -4.99 -13.72 1.08
CA GLY A 29 -5.43 -13.78 2.46
C GLY A 29 -4.87 -12.70 3.37
N ILE A 30 -4.42 -11.58 2.80
CA ILE A 30 -3.89 -10.47 3.57
C ILE A 30 -5.00 -9.87 4.44
N ASN A 31 -4.71 -9.54 5.68
CA ASN A 31 -5.67 -8.93 6.58
C ASN A 31 -5.75 -7.42 6.43
N LYS A 32 -4.62 -6.77 6.18
CA LYS A 32 -4.58 -5.32 6.08
C LYS A 32 -3.42 -4.87 5.18
N VAL A 33 -3.69 -3.88 4.34
CA VAL A 33 -2.67 -3.23 3.51
C VAL A 33 -2.73 -1.73 3.78
N VAL A 34 -1.62 -1.16 4.20
CA VAL A 34 -1.50 0.27 4.49
C VAL A 34 -0.43 0.87 3.59
N LEU A 35 -0.80 1.90 2.85
CA LEU A 35 0.16 2.69 2.07
C LEU A 35 0.87 3.64 3.04
N PHE A 36 2.20 3.68 2.96
CA PHE A 36 2.99 4.63 3.75
C PHE A 36 4.01 5.31 2.84
N GLY A 37 4.91 6.10 3.43
CA GLY A 37 5.94 6.79 2.68
C GLY A 37 5.44 8.01 1.93
N SER A 38 6.18 8.42 0.90
CA SER A 38 5.92 9.69 0.22
C SER A 38 4.54 9.78 -0.43
N ARG A 39 4.03 8.68 -0.97
CA ARG A 39 2.71 8.70 -1.62
C ARG A 39 1.58 8.84 -0.61
N ALA A 40 1.77 8.34 0.61
CA ALA A 40 0.80 8.54 1.69
C ALA A 40 0.86 9.97 2.22
N ARG A 41 2.07 10.52 2.36
CA ARG A 41 2.24 11.91 2.83
C ARG A 41 1.83 12.94 1.80
N GLY A 42 1.93 12.63 0.51
CA GLY A 42 1.60 13.56 -0.56
C GLY A 42 2.81 14.30 -1.15
N ASP A 43 4.03 13.98 -0.69
CA ASP A 43 5.25 14.63 -1.18
C ASP A 43 6.01 13.75 -2.19
N PHE A 44 5.25 12.92 -2.92
CA PHE A 44 5.81 11.99 -3.90
C PHE A 44 6.16 12.67 -5.22
N HIS A 45 7.03 12.00 -5.95
CA HIS A 45 7.33 12.30 -7.36
C HIS A 45 6.64 11.27 -8.25
N ASP A 46 6.61 11.52 -9.55
CA ASP A 46 5.96 10.61 -10.50
C ASP A 46 6.51 9.18 -10.42
N ARG A 47 7.78 9.04 -10.08
CA ARG A 47 8.45 7.73 -10.02
C ARG A 47 8.68 7.22 -8.61
N SER A 48 8.12 7.87 -7.61
CA SER A 48 8.26 7.40 -6.24
C SER A 48 7.70 5.98 -6.08
N ASP A 49 8.38 5.18 -5.27
CA ASP A 49 7.96 3.81 -4.99
C ASP A 49 6.60 3.79 -4.30
N ILE A 50 5.91 2.68 -4.46
CA ILE A 50 4.68 2.42 -3.72
C ILE A 50 5.05 1.59 -2.50
N ASP A 51 4.98 2.21 -1.32
CA ASP A 51 5.37 1.57 -0.05
C ASP A 51 4.14 1.00 0.64
N LEU A 52 4.11 -0.32 0.78
CA LEU A 52 2.99 -1.03 1.39
C LEU A 52 3.43 -1.76 2.64
N ALA A 53 2.69 -1.56 3.74
CA ALA A 53 2.84 -2.33 4.96
C ALA A 53 1.66 -3.30 5.02
N VAL A 54 1.96 -4.59 5.17
CA VAL A 54 0.94 -5.63 5.15
C VAL A 54 0.94 -6.43 6.43
N SER A 55 -0.23 -6.91 6.81
CA SER A 55 -0.43 -7.72 7.99
C SER A 55 -1.23 -8.97 7.62
N GLY A 56 -0.75 -10.12 8.08
CA GLY A 56 -1.42 -11.40 7.88
C GLY A 56 -1.27 -11.96 6.48
N GLY A 57 -1.78 -13.15 6.28
CA GLY A 57 -1.78 -13.81 4.98
C GLY A 57 -0.41 -14.21 4.47
N ASP A 58 -0.33 -14.44 3.16
CA ASP A 58 0.92 -14.82 2.49
C ASP A 58 1.56 -13.58 1.89
N ALA A 59 2.29 -12.86 2.73
CA ALA A 59 2.94 -11.61 2.34
C ALA A 59 4.00 -11.80 1.27
N GLY A 60 4.71 -12.93 1.29
CA GLY A 60 5.72 -13.22 0.28
C GLY A 60 5.13 -13.35 -1.12
N ARG A 61 4.03 -14.08 -1.25
CA ARG A 61 3.34 -14.22 -2.53
C ARG A 61 2.66 -12.92 -2.94
N PHE A 62 2.11 -12.19 -1.98
CA PHE A 62 1.52 -10.89 -2.25
C PHE A 62 2.56 -9.92 -2.83
N ARG A 63 3.77 -9.90 -2.25
CA ARG A 63 4.85 -9.05 -2.75
C ARG A 63 5.16 -9.34 -4.21
N LEU A 64 5.32 -10.61 -4.56
CA LEU A 64 5.58 -11.00 -5.94
C LEU A 64 4.43 -10.63 -6.85
N ALA A 65 3.20 -10.86 -6.40
CA ALA A 65 2.02 -10.59 -7.19
C ALA A 65 1.85 -9.12 -7.53
N VAL A 66 2.09 -8.20 -6.56
CA VAL A 66 1.94 -6.78 -6.86
C VAL A 66 2.99 -6.30 -7.87
N GLU A 67 4.18 -6.90 -7.86
CA GLU A 67 5.21 -6.56 -8.83
C GLU A 67 4.91 -7.11 -10.22
N GLU A 68 4.33 -8.31 -10.30
CA GLU A 68 4.13 -9.00 -11.57
C GLU A 68 2.76 -8.76 -12.20
N GLU A 69 1.72 -8.55 -11.40
CA GLU A 69 0.34 -8.57 -11.89
C GLU A 69 -0.36 -7.22 -11.88
N THR A 70 0.25 -6.16 -11.36
CA THR A 70 -0.36 -4.84 -11.43
C THR A 70 -0.01 -4.13 -12.74
N SER A 71 -0.84 -3.15 -13.09
CA SER A 71 -0.72 -2.42 -14.36
C SER A 71 0.25 -1.24 -14.27
N THR A 72 1.08 -1.15 -13.24
CA THR A 72 2.03 -0.06 -13.07
C THR A 72 3.46 -0.52 -13.29
N LEU A 73 4.31 0.39 -13.76
CA LEU A 73 5.74 0.18 -13.84
C LEU A 73 6.48 0.70 -12.60
N LEU A 74 5.74 1.26 -11.64
CA LEU A 74 6.34 1.74 -10.40
C LEU A 74 6.80 0.55 -9.56
N LYS A 75 7.86 0.78 -8.79
CA LYS A 75 8.37 -0.25 -7.89
C LYS A 75 7.55 -0.30 -6.61
N PHE A 76 7.44 -1.49 -6.06
CA PHE A 76 6.78 -1.71 -4.78
C PHE A 76 7.82 -2.04 -3.71
N ASP A 77 7.64 -1.49 -2.53
CA ASP A 77 8.37 -1.89 -1.34
C ASP A 77 7.35 -2.41 -0.34
N VAL A 78 7.36 -3.73 -0.11
CA VAL A 78 6.37 -4.38 0.75
C VAL A 78 7.03 -4.84 2.04
N VAL A 79 6.50 -4.37 3.16
CA VAL A 79 7.00 -4.67 4.50
C VAL A 79 5.93 -5.44 5.27
N GLU A 80 6.33 -6.54 5.93
CA GLU A 80 5.43 -7.27 6.83
C GLU A 80 5.47 -6.63 8.21
N ILE A 81 4.33 -6.13 8.65
CA ILE A 81 4.25 -5.39 9.93
C ILE A 81 4.75 -6.23 11.09
N GLU A 82 4.35 -7.50 11.16
CA GLU A 82 4.69 -8.37 12.29
C GLU A 82 6.14 -8.83 12.32
N LYS A 83 6.85 -8.75 11.19
CA LYS A 83 8.20 -9.30 11.09
C LYS A 83 9.29 -8.26 10.92
N ASN A 84 9.06 -7.26 10.08
CA ASN A 84 10.12 -6.39 9.60
C ASN A 84 9.97 -4.93 10.02
N ALA A 85 8.87 -4.56 10.66
CA ALA A 85 8.63 -3.16 10.98
C ALA A 85 9.39 -2.74 12.23
N SER A 86 10.22 -1.72 12.09
CA SER A 86 10.87 -1.07 13.23
C SER A 86 9.87 -0.18 13.97
N CYS A 87 10.22 0.26 15.18
CA CYS A 87 9.37 1.20 15.92
C CYS A 87 9.17 2.49 15.14
N GLU A 88 10.20 2.95 14.43
CA GLU A 88 10.13 4.16 13.63
C GLU A 88 9.17 3.99 12.46
N LEU A 89 9.21 2.83 11.80
CA LEU A 89 8.31 2.55 10.68
C LEU A 89 6.86 2.44 11.17
N LEU A 90 6.62 1.78 12.31
CA LEU A 90 5.28 1.69 12.87
C LEU A 90 4.72 3.07 13.21
N ALA A 91 5.54 3.96 13.74
CA ALA A 91 5.14 5.33 14.04
C ALA A 91 4.79 6.09 12.76
N GLU A 92 5.56 5.90 11.69
CA GLU A 92 5.29 6.52 10.40
C GLU A 92 3.96 6.02 9.81
N ILE A 93 3.73 4.72 9.87
CA ILE A 93 2.49 4.11 9.39
C ILE A 93 1.28 4.66 10.15
N GLU A 94 1.41 4.78 11.47
CA GLU A 94 0.33 5.29 12.29
C GLU A 94 0.03 6.76 12.00
N LYS A 95 1.08 7.55 11.78
CA LYS A 95 0.93 8.99 11.54
C LYS A 95 0.36 9.31 10.16
N ASP A 96 0.92 8.71 9.11
CA ASP A 96 0.63 9.09 7.74
C ASP A 96 0.01 7.98 6.89
N GLY A 97 -0.10 6.77 7.43
CA GLY A 97 -0.56 5.62 6.66
C GLY A 97 -2.00 5.77 6.17
N LEU A 98 -2.23 5.28 4.96
CA LEU A 98 -3.55 5.24 4.36
C LEU A 98 -3.94 3.78 4.14
N VAL A 99 -5.03 3.35 4.76
CA VAL A 99 -5.49 1.97 4.63
C VAL A 99 -6.06 1.77 3.22
N LEU A 100 -5.43 0.90 2.44
CA LEU A 100 -5.94 0.54 1.12
C LEU A 100 -6.91 -0.63 1.18
N TYR A 101 -6.69 -1.54 2.10
CA TYR A 101 -7.52 -2.73 2.27
C TYR A 101 -7.49 -3.19 3.72
N GLU A 102 -8.62 -3.58 4.21
CA GLU A 102 -8.72 -4.18 5.54
C GLU A 102 -9.81 -5.25 5.50
N LYS A 103 -9.44 -6.46 5.91
CA LYS A 103 -10.37 -7.57 5.95
C LYS A 103 -11.37 -7.35 7.08
N VAL A 104 -12.62 -7.51 6.75
CA VAL A 104 -13.71 -7.30 7.70
C VAL A 104 -14.14 -8.62 8.33
#